data_247b98d7e1684b053ed8342024840eb0
#
_entry.id   247b98d7e1684b053ed8342024840eb0
#
_cell.length_a   1.000
_cell.length_b   1.000
_cell.length_c   1.000
_cell.angle_alpha   90.00
_cell.angle_beta   90.00
_cell.angle_gamma   90.00
#
_symmetry.space_group_name_H-M   'P 1'
#
loop_
_entity.id
_entity.type
_entity.pdbx_description
1 polymer ?
#
loop_
_entity_poly.entity_id
_entity_poly.type
_entity_poly.pdbx_seq_one_letter_code
_entity_poly.pdbx_strand_id
1 'polypeptide(L)'
;MKYWKDDTEPVKAFVTLWETLSREQEFIDGMKKVNQLIWFDYTEDGPDCSFHVDGRDGKFIVKAGKPAEAPDLTMSLTADNAHLSWANKLNPVMAITRGQIKVKGSATGLLKLAPKLKKVAVYYEQILKDFGWADKLAK
;
A
#
# COMPACT_ATOMS: atom_id res chain seq x y z
N MET A 1 -6.86 13.93 8.92
CA MET A 1 -7.22 12.76 8.10
C MET A 1 -8.73 12.64 8.02
N LYS A 2 -9.24 12.31 6.86
CA LYS A 2 -10.69 12.22 6.62
C LYS A 2 -11.24 10.83 7.00
N TYR A 3 -10.50 9.78 6.68
CA TYR A 3 -10.98 8.40 6.84
C TYR A 3 -10.48 7.72 8.12
N TRP A 4 -9.43 8.23 8.73
CA TRP A 4 -8.73 7.57 9.81
C TRP A 4 -8.81 8.37 11.11
N LYS A 5 -8.96 7.67 12.22
CA LYS A 5 -9.03 8.26 13.56
C LYS A 5 -7.65 8.78 14.00
N ASP A 6 -6.61 8.02 13.68
CA ASP A 6 -5.23 8.35 14.03
C ASP A 6 -4.27 7.64 13.05
N ASP A 7 -2.97 7.78 13.24
CA ASP A 7 -1.97 7.22 12.35
C ASP A 7 -1.77 5.70 12.49
N THR A 8 -2.35 5.08 13.52
CA THR A 8 -2.24 3.63 13.73
C THR A 8 -3.24 2.83 12.89
N GLU A 9 -4.42 3.38 12.66
CA GLU A 9 -5.47 2.69 11.90
C GLU A 9 -5.05 2.36 10.47
N PRO A 10 -4.54 3.32 9.66
CA PRO A 10 -4.18 3.01 8.29
C PRO A 10 -3.07 1.99 8.19
N VAL A 11 -2.08 2.07 9.07
CA VAL A 11 -0.97 1.10 9.08
C VAL A 11 -1.50 -0.31 9.34
N LYS A 12 -2.40 -0.45 10.32
CA LYS A 12 -3.02 -1.75 10.64
C LYS A 12 -3.77 -2.31 9.44
N ALA A 13 -4.57 -1.49 8.77
CA ALA A 13 -5.35 -1.91 7.60
C ALA A 13 -4.44 -2.31 6.44
N PHE A 14 -3.43 -1.50 6.14
CA PHE A 14 -2.57 -1.71 4.97
C PHE A 14 -1.60 -2.86 5.16
N VAL A 15 -1.04 -3.02 6.36
CA VAL A 15 -0.19 -4.19 6.69
C VAL A 15 -1.02 -5.47 6.55
N THR A 16 -2.23 -5.49 7.08
CA THR A 16 -3.12 -6.65 6.96
C THR A 16 -3.44 -6.95 5.49
N LEU A 17 -3.70 -5.91 4.69
CA LEU A 17 -3.93 -6.08 3.25
C LEU A 17 -2.73 -6.75 2.57
N TRP A 18 -1.54 -6.22 2.76
CA TRP A 18 -0.34 -6.76 2.10
C TRP A 18 0.05 -8.14 2.64
N GLU A 19 -0.18 -8.42 3.92
CA GLU A 19 -0.02 -9.78 4.45
C GLU A 19 -1.00 -10.75 3.78
N THR A 20 -2.22 -10.31 3.49
CA THR A 20 -3.20 -11.11 2.74
C THR A 20 -2.68 -11.37 1.32
N LEU A 21 -2.18 -10.33 0.64
CA LEU A 21 -1.62 -10.49 -0.72
C LEU A 21 -0.42 -11.43 -0.74
N SER A 22 0.36 -11.47 0.34
CA SER A 22 1.54 -12.34 0.43
C SER A 22 1.20 -13.84 0.46
N ARG A 23 -0.06 -14.18 0.62
CA ARG A 23 -0.55 -15.55 0.59
C ARG A 23 -1.22 -15.93 -0.74
N GLU A 24 -1.31 -14.96 -1.67
CA GLU A 24 -1.97 -15.16 -2.96
C GLU A 24 -0.94 -15.30 -4.07
N GLN A 25 -0.97 -16.42 -4.80
CA GLN A 25 0.07 -16.79 -5.76
C GLN A 25 0.33 -15.72 -6.82
N GLU A 26 -0.72 -15.10 -7.35
CA GLU A 26 -0.53 -14.08 -8.39
C GLU A 26 0.22 -12.84 -7.89
N PHE A 27 0.05 -12.48 -6.61
CA PHE A 27 0.78 -11.37 -6.01
C PHE A 27 2.19 -11.78 -5.60
N ILE A 28 2.38 -13.03 -5.17
CA ILE A 28 3.71 -13.59 -4.92
C ILE A 28 4.53 -13.54 -6.21
N ASP A 29 3.96 -14.01 -7.32
CA ASP A 29 4.63 -13.99 -8.63
C ASP A 29 4.93 -12.57 -9.10
N GLY A 30 3.97 -11.66 -8.89
CA GLY A 30 4.14 -10.24 -9.23
C GLY A 30 5.27 -9.60 -8.45
N MET A 31 5.35 -9.84 -7.15
CA MET A 31 6.39 -9.26 -6.30
C MET A 31 7.78 -9.85 -6.59
N LYS A 32 7.86 -11.10 -7.04
CA LYS A 32 9.14 -11.66 -7.51
C LYS A 32 9.69 -10.88 -8.70
N LYS A 33 8.82 -10.46 -9.61
CA LYS A 33 9.20 -9.66 -10.78
C LYS A 33 9.58 -8.23 -10.38
N VAL A 34 8.89 -7.65 -9.40
CA VAL A 34 9.21 -6.33 -8.87
C VAL A 34 10.60 -6.34 -8.23
N ASN A 35 10.87 -7.33 -7.38
CA ASN A 35 12.18 -7.56 -6.76
C ASN A 35 12.77 -6.31 -6.11
N GLN A 36 11.98 -5.63 -5.27
CA GLN A 36 12.38 -4.39 -4.61
C GLN A 36 12.02 -4.40 -3.14
N LEU A 37 12.76 -3.62 -2.36
CA LEU A 37 12.34 -3.19 -1.02
C LEU A 37 11.57 -1.88 -1.20
N ILE A 38 10.30 -1.90 -0.84
CA ILE A 38 9.38 -0.77 -1.06
C ILE A 38 8.97 -0.18 0.28
N TRP A 39 9.16 1.13 0.45
CA TRP A 39 8.63 1.88 1.57
C TRP A 39 7.40 2.67 1.16
N PHE A 40 6.27 2.38 1.79
CA PHE A 40 5.03 3.15 1.65
C PHE A 40 5.03 4.19 2.76
N ASP A 41 5.39 5.41 2.40
CA ASP A 41 5.63 6.52 3.32
C ASP A 41 4.40 7.41 3.41
N TYR A 42 3.70 7.32 4.53
CA TYR A 42 2.56 8.18 4.85
C TYR A 42 2.89 9.08 6.04
N THR A 43 4.18 9.39 6.24
CA THR A 43 4.65 10.13 7.42
C THR A 43 4.21 11.59 7.44
N GLU A 44 3.62 12.09 6.35
CA GLU A 44 2.92 13.38 6.34
C GLU A 44 1.79 13.39 7.39
N ASP A 45 1.17 12.23 7.66
CA ASP A 45 0.08 12.08 8.62
C ASP A 45 0.55 11.69 10.03
N GLY A 46 1.85 11.44 10.20
CA GLY A 46 2.44 11.09 11.48
C GLY A 46 3.73 10.28 11.31
N PRO A 47 4.69 10.41 12.24
CA PRO A 47 6.02 9.80 12.08
C PRO A 47 6.01 8.28 11.99
N ASP A 48 4.99 7.62 12.57
CA ASP A 48 4.87 6.16 12.56
C ASP A 48 3.88 5.67 11.48
N CYS A 49 3.35 6.58 10.67
CA CYS A 49 2.37 6.24 9.64
C CYS A 49 3.09 5.78 8.37
N SER A 50 3.55 4.54 8.38
CA SER A 50 4.21 3.93 7.23
C SER A 50 4.29 2.42 7.39
N PHE A 51 4.59 1.74 6.30
CA PHE A 51 4.95 0.32 6.31
C PHE A 51 5.85 0.02 5.12
N HIS A 52 6.48 -1.14 5.13
CA HIS A 52 7.31 -1.54 4.00
C HIS A 52 7.08 -2.99 3.62
N VAL A 53 7.38 -3.29 2.37
CA VAL A 53 7.30 -4.64 1.81
C VAL A 53 8.65 -4.98 1.20
N ASP A 54 9.26 -6.06 1.67
CA ASP A 54 10.51 -6.56 1.11
C ASP A 54 10.20 -7.72 0.15
N GLY A 55 10.25 -7.41 -1.15
CA GLY A 55 10.02 -8.39 -2.23
C GLY A 55 11.30 -8.85 -2.92
N ARG A 56 12.48 -8.59 -2.32
CA ARG A 56 13.76 -8.95 -2.93
C ARG A 56 14.04 -10.44 -2.75
N ASP A 57 14.73 -11.02 -3.74
CA ASP A 57 15.26 -12.39 -3.66
C ASP A 57 14.22 -13.44 -3.32
N GLY A 58 13.04 -13.30 -3.87
CA GLY A 58 11.94 -14.24 -3.65
C GLY A 58 11.20 -14.07 -2.33
N LYS A 59 11.56 -13.06 -1.52
CA LYS A 59 10.87 -12.76 -0.28
C LYS A 59 9.57 -12.00 -0.54
N PHE A 60 8.68 -12.06 0.43
CA PHE A 60 7.48 -11.21 0.48
C PHE A 60 7.19 -10.98 1.97
N ILE A 61 7.90 -10.02 2.55
CA ILE A 61 7.85 -9.72 3.98
C ILE A 61 7.23 -8.35 4.16
N VAL A 62 6.20 -8.27 5.02
CA VAL A 62 5.45 -7.04 5.29
C VAL A 62 5.66 -6.64 6.74
N LYS A 63 6.07 -5.40 6.98
CA LYS A 63 6.28 -4.87 8.33
C LYS A 63 5.84 -3.42 8.44
N ALA A 64 5.31 -3.06 9.60
CA ALA A 64 5.01 -1.67 9.92
C ALA A 64 6.31 -0.87 10.04
N GLY A 65 6.24 0.42 9.66
CA GLY A 65 7.33 1.36 9.82
C GLY A 65 8.29 1.44 8.65
N LYS A 66 9.30 2.27 8.83
CA LYS A 66 10.36 2.48 7.84
C LYS A 66 11.33 1.28 7.84
N PRO A 67 11.79 0.82 6.66
CA PRO A 67 12.78 -0.26 6.64
C PRO A 67 14.12 0.19 7.22
N ALA A 68 14.86 -0.75 7.81
CA ALA A 68 16.20 -0.49 8.34
C ALA A 68 17.21 -0.20 7.23
N GLU A 69 17.03 -0.83 6.06
CA GLU A 69 17.86 -0.60 4.88
C GLU A 69 17.25 0.49 4.00
N ALA A 70 18.08 1.14 3.17
CA ALA A 70 17.59 2.10 2.19
C ALA A 70 16.65 1.40 1.21
N PRO A 71 15.42 1.90 1.02
CA PRO A 71 14.48 1.29 0.07
C PRO A 71 14.89 1.52 -1.38
N ASP A 72 14.55 0.55 -2.24
CA ASP A 72 14.73 0.69 -3.69
C ASP A 72 13.66 1.61 -4.28
N LEU A 73 12.50 1.63 -3.65
CA LEU A 73 11.34 2.43 -4.08
C LEU A 73 10.67 3.01 -2.85
N THR A 74 10.39 4.31 -2.89
CA THR A 74 9.56 4.98 -1.89
C THR A 74 8.36 5.60 -2.58
N MET A 75 7.17 5.29 -2.05
CA MET A 75 5.90 5.85 -2.48
C MET A 75 5.37 6.73 -1.35
N SER A 76 5.38 8.05 -1.55
CA SER A 76 4.96 9.01 -0.52
C SER A 76 3.61 9.62 -0.87
N LEU A 77 2.65 9.49 0.01
CA LEU A 77 1.30 10.04 -0.15
C LEU A 77 0.62 10.13 1.21
N THR A 78 -0.55 10.76 1.24
CA THR A 78 -1.36 10.77 2.46
C THR A 78 -2.04 9.42 2.69
N ALA A 79 -2.33 9.10 3.94
CA ALA A 79 -3.06 7.88 4.28
C ALA A 79 -4.47 7.87 3.65
N ASP A 80 -5.11 9.04 3.50
CA ASP A 80 -6.41 9.14 2.84
C ASP A 80 -6.31 8.79 1.35
N ASN A 81 -5.28 9.29 0.65
CA ASN A 81 -5.06 8.93 -0.75
C ASN A 81 -4.69 7.46 -0.92
N ALA A 82 -3.94 6.91 0.02
CA ALA A 82 -3.62 5.48 0.04
C ALA A 82 -4.90 4.65 0.19
N HIS A 83 -5.79 5.04 1.09
CA HIS A 83 -7.11 4.41 1.26
C HIS A 83 -7.88 4.36 -0.07
N LEU A 84 -7.95 5.50 -0.76
CA LEU A 84 -8.63 5.59 -2.04
C LEU A 84 -7.97 4.71 -3.11
N SER A 85 -6.64 4.60 -3.08
CA SER A 85 -5.90 3.74 -4.01
C SER A 85 -6.21 2.26 -3.79
N TRP A 86 -6.17 1.80 -2.54
CA TRP A 86 -6.47 0.40 -2.22
C TRP A 86 -7.94 0.06 -2.45
N ALA A 87 -8.83 1.02 -2.30
CA ALA A 87 -10.26 0.86 -2.60
C ALA A 87 -10.56 0.95 -4.10
N ASN A 88 -9.55 1.13 -4.94
CA ASN A 88 -9.66 1.31 -6.39
C ASN A 88 -10.51 2.53 -6.78
N LYS A 89 -10.42 3.58 -5.99
CA LYS A 89 -11.11 4.87 -6.23
C LYS A 89 -10.15 5.97 -6.68
N LEU A 90 -8.85 5.71 -6.65
CA LEU A 90 -7.81 6.62 -7.10
C LEU A 90 -6.84 5.83 -7.98
N ASN A 91 -6.72 6.22 -9.25
CA ASN A 91 -5.78 5.58 -10.16
C ASN A 91 -4.35 6.00 -9.81
N PRO A 92 -3.44 5.06 -9.49
CA PRO A 92 -2.10 5.41 -9.05
C PRO A 92 -1.27 6.12 -10.12
N VAL A 93 -1.42 5.76 -11.40
CA VAL A 93 -0.70 6.41 -12.50
C VAL A 93 -1.11 7.87 -12.60
N MET A 94 -2.42 8.14 -12.56
CA MET A 94 -2.94 9.51 -12.59
C MET A 94 -2.52 10.29 -11.34
N ALA A 95 -2.52 9.64 -10.18
CA ALA A 95 -2.13 10.26 -8.92
C ALA A 95 -0.66 10.68 -8.93
N ILE A 96 0.22 9.86 -9.51
CA ILE A 96 1.63 10.22 -9.69
C ILE A 96 1.76 11.45 -10.60
N THR A 97 1.07 11.42 -11.73
CA THR A 97 1.08 12.53 -12.70
C THR A 97 0.63 13.85 -12.07
N ARG A 98 -0.37 13.79 -11.18
CA ARG A 98 -0.91 14.97 -10.50
C ARG A 98 -0.13 15.37 -9.23
N GLY A 99 0.92 14.66 -8.89
CA GLY A 99 1.70 14.92 -7.68
C GLY A 99 1.05 14.49 -6.37
N GLN A 100 -0.03 13.72 -6.44
CA GLN A 100 -0.69 13.16 -5.24
C GLN A 100 0.09 12.00 -4.65
N ILE A 101 0.89 11.32 -5.47
CA ILE A 101 1.86 10.30 -5.05
C ILE A 101 3.23 10.76 -5.54
N LYS A 102 4.17 10.86 -4.61
CA LYS A 102 5.57 11.18 -4.93
C LYS A 102 6.36 9.87 -4.94
N VAL A 103 7.16 9.69 -5.98
CA VAL A 103 7.93 8.47 -6.20
C VAL A 103 9.41 8.77 -6.12
N LYS A 104 10.15 7.98 -5.33
CA LYS A 104 11.60 7.98 -5.31
C LYS A 104 12.05 6.57 -5.68
N GLY A 105 12.81 6.45 -6.76
CA GLY A 105 13.15 5.15 -7.35
C GLY A 105 12.25 4.81 -8.53
N SER A 106 12.31 3.58 -9.00
CA SER A 106 11.50 3.13 -10.15
C SER A 106 10.24 2.42 -9.68
N ALA A 107 9.08 2.97 -10.00
CA ALA A 107 7.78 2.36 -9.74
C ALA A 107 7.28 1.49 -10.89
N THR A 108 8.03 1.37 -12.00
CA THR A 108 7.59 0.66 -13.21
C THR A 108 7.12 -0.76 -12.91
N GLY A 109 7.89 -1.51 -12.13
CA GLY A 109 7.54 -2.89 -11.78
C GLY A 109 6.26 -2.96 -10.95
N LEU A 110 6.17 -2.12 -9.93
CA LEU A 110 4.98 -2.08 -9.06
C LEU A 110 3.73 -1.67 -9.83
N LEU A 111 3.86 -0.69 -10.74
CA LEU A 111 2.72 -0.21 -11.53
C LEU A 111 2.21 -1.26 -12.52
N LYS A 112 2.99 -2.28 -12.87
CA LYS A 112 2.50 -3.41 -13.66
C LYS A 112 1.44 -4.23 -12.93
N LEU A 113 1.34 -4.08 -11.62
CA LEU A 113 0.31 -4.73 -10.82
C LEU A 113 -1.00 -3.91 -10.77
N ALA A 114 -1.03 -2.71 -11.35
CA ALA A 114 -2.21 -1.86 -11.35
C ALA A 114 -3.48 -2.54 -11.89
N PRO A 115 -3.42 -3.38 -12.94
CA PRO A 115 -4.60 -4.11 -13.40
C PRO A 115 -5.21 -5.03 -12.34
N LYS A 116 -4.46 -5.41 -11.30
CA LYS A 116 -4.93 -6.26 -10.20
C LYS A 116 -5.58 -5.46 -9.06
N LEU A 117 -5.60 -4.13 -9.14
CA LEU A 117 -6.17 -3.28 -8.08
C LEU A 117 -7.64 -3.54 -7.82
N LYS A 118 -8.39 -3.93 -8.83
CA LYS A 118 -9.80 -4.31 -8.66
C LYS A 118 -9.93 -5.49 -7.70
N LYS A 119 -9.05 -6.47 -7.81
CA LYS A 119 -9.02 -7.64 -6.91
C LYS A 119 -8.50 -7.24 -5.53
N VAL A 120 -7.50 -6.38 -5.48
CA VAL A 120 -6.97 -5.84 -4.21
C VAL A 120 -8.09 -5.15 -3.44
N ALA A 121 -8.93 -4.37 -4.12
CA ALA A 121 -10.06 -3.67 -3.50
C ALA A 121 -11.06 -4.64 -2.84
N VAL A 122 -11.26 -5.82 -3.42
CA VAL A 122 -12.14 -6.84 -2.82
C VAL A 122 -11.56 -7.32 -1.49
N TYR A 123 -10.27 -7.61 -1.43
CA TYR A 123 -9.60 -7.98 -0.18
C TYR A 123 -9.65 -6.84 0.84
N TYR A 124 -9.39 -5.63 0.38
CA TYR A 124 -9.37 -4.44 1.23
C TYR A 124 -10.74 -4.17 1.86
N GLU A 125 -11.79 -4.28 1.07
CA GLU A 125 -13.17 -4.13 1.55
C GLU A 125 -13.48 -5.13 2.67
N GLN A 126 -13.10 -6.39 2.49
CA GLN A 126 -13.34 -7.43 3.49
C GLN A 126 -12.54 -7.14 4.78
N ILE A 127 -11.30 -6.69 4.65
CA ILE A 127 -10.45 -6.34 5.79
C ILE A 127 -11.08 -5.21 6.61
N LEU A 128 -11.56 -4.18 5.94
CA LEU A 128 -12.24 -3.08 6.64
C LEU A 128 -13.49 -3.53 7.36
N LYS A 129 -14.27 -4.42 6.75
CA LYS A 129 -15.45 -5.01 7.41
C LYS A 129 -15.06 -5.81 8.63
N ASP A 130 -13.98 -6.59 8.55
CA ASP A 130 -13.50 -7.42 9.65
C ASP A 130 -13.02 -6.58 10.84
N PHE A 131 -12.49 -5.39 10.58
CA PHE A 131 -12.11 -4.43 11.63
C PHE A 131 -13.28 -3.61 12.17
N GLY A 132 -14.48 -3.75 11.60
CA GLY A 132 -15.62 -2.91 11.96
C GLY A 132 -15.55 -1.51 11.33
N TRP A 133 -14.82 -1.35 10.23
CA TRP A 133 -14.58 -0.07 9.56
C TRP A 133 -15.27 0.02 8.19
N ALA A 134 -16.36 -0.71 8.00
CA ALA A 134 -17.08 -0.71 6.71
C ALA A 134 -17.60 0.69 6.31
N ASP A 135 -17.87 1.55 7.28
CA ASP A 135 -18.29 2.93 7.05
C ASP A 135 -17.26 3.76 6.27
N LYS A 136 -15.96 3.40 6.35
CA LYS A 136 -14.91 4.08 5.61
C LYS A 136 -15.05 3.91 4.09
N LEU A 137 -15.72 2.83 3.66
CA LEU A 137 -15.94 2.54 2.24
C LEU A 137 -17.02 3.44 1.61
N ALA A 138 -17.94 3.95 2.40
CA ALA A 138 -19.05 4.77 1.93
C ALA A 138 -18.65 6.21 1.57
N LYS A 139 -17.42 6.58 1.87
CA LYS A 139 -16.90 7.97 1.71
C LYS A 139 -15.90 8.11 0.53
#